data_c9bf5540b4d46a046215ab4a43484ef7
#
_entry.id   c9bf5540b4d46a046215ab4a43484ef7
#
_cell.length_a   1.000
_cell.length_b   1.000
_cell.length_c   1.000
_cell.angle_alpha   90.00
_cell.angle_beta   90.00
_cell.angle_gamma   90.00
#
_symmetry.space_group_name_H-M   'P 1'
#
loop_
_entity.id
_entity.type
_entity.pdbx_description
1 polymer ?
#
loop_
_entity_poly.entity_id
_entity_poly.type
_entity_poly.pdbx_seq_one_letter_code
_entity_poly.pdbx_strand_id
1 'polypeptide(L)'
;MVAGIMALVTLGAFENRAVMSILPSVVQHLDGWALFGASSGAPLVTFTIATAYAGGWTDRVGPRTVLLAGVSAFVLAQVTSGLAPSMGVFVAGRALSGIGEALIDTALYVLIAQVLPDRLRAKVFATFAAAWVLPSLLGPSAAGALDALAGWRAVFVGPLLVVPLALWPLRTALTQTHAPDAPAQDREGRARLRSGAALAAGLVGMTFTGPLVADPRMRTLGLALAGAGLLVLLLAGSRLLPSGTATLRTGLPSVVALRFVTSVAFTGIGGLIPLMLVQTHGLGPALAGASMSVTGTLWAVGSWLNSTHWAQRLRPSTRLRASFLLMALGSLGPVLLALDHLGLLAGLSLWALAALGMGVNSPTLSVEVLALAPSAEQGRAAAALGLATSMGVAVPTGLGGTVVALQGASTIGPTFAALMTLGGVVAAFGALAAGRISPRR
;
A
#
# COMPACT_ATOMS: atom_id res chain seq x y z
N MET A 1 -15.86 18.05 -3.95
CA MET A 1 -15.36 16.77 -4.47
C MET A 1 -14.01 16.38 -3.86
N VAL A 2 -12.92 17.16 -4.05
CA VAL A 2 -11.59 16.80 -3.50
C VAL A 2 -11.64 16.54 -1.99
N ALA A 3 -12.34 17.37 -1.22
CA ALA A 3 -12.52 17.17 0.23
C ALA A 3 -13.18 15.82 0.58
N GLY A 4 -14.16 15.37 -0.20
CA GLY A 4 -14.79 14.08 0.02
C GLY A 4 -13.87 12.89 -0.32
N ILE A 5 -13.09 13.00 -1.41
CA ILE A 5 -12.05 12.05 -1.76
C ILE A 5 -11.02 11.95 -0.62
N MET A 6 -10.54 13.12 -0.16
CA MET A 6 -9.59 13.22 0.96
C MET A 6 -10.13 12.56 2.23
N ALA A 7 -11.39 12.83 2.57
CA ALA A 7 -12.02 12.28 3.76
C ALA A 7 -12.11 10.74 3.71
N LEU A 8 -12.47 10.15 2.56
CA LEU A 8 -12.51 8.69 2.40
C LEU A 8 -11.11 8.07 2.49
N VAL A 9 -10.11 8.65 1.84
CA VAL A 9 -8.73 8.16 1.90
C VAL A 9 -8.16 8.29 3.32
N THR A 10 -8.41 9.43 3.99
CA THR A 10 -8.00 9.65 5.39
C THR A 10 -8.66 8.65 6.33
N LEU A 11 -9.93 8.30 6.09
CA LEU A 11 -10.68 7.35 6.90
C LEU A 11 -10.08 5.94 6.81
N GLY A 12 -9.77 5.45 5.61
CA GLY A 12 -9.07 4.17 5.41
C GLY A 12 -7.66 4.18 6.01
N ALA A 13 -6.91 5.27 5.79
CA ALA A 13 -5.58 5.43 6.36
C ALA A 13 -5.61 5.46 7.91
N PHE A 14 -6.61 6.11 8.51
CA PHE A 14 -6.82 6.13 9.95
C PHE A 14 -7.11 4.72 10.46
N GLU A 15 -8.04 4.00 9.86
CA GLU A 15 -8.36 2.62 10.25
C GLU A 15 -7.12 1.74 10.25
N ASN A 16 -6.33 1.77 9.17
CA ASN A 16 -5.11 0.97 9.06
C ASN A 16 -4.09 1.28 10.17
N ARG A 17 -3.93 2.55 10.56
CA ARG A 17 -2.96 2.96 11.59
C ARG A 17 -3.49 2.82 13.01
N ALA A 18 -4.74 3.20 13.22
CA ALA A 18 -5.41 3.15 14.51
C ALA A 18 -5.55 1.72 15.04
N VAL A 19 -6.01 0.80 14.19
CA VAL A 19 -6.25 -0.59 14.60
C VAL A 19 -4.97 -1.26 15.09
N MET A 20 -3.84 -1.06 14.42
CA MET A 20 -2.57 -1.65 14.84
C MET A 20 -2.15 -1.22 16.25
N SER A 21 -2.50 0.01 16.66
CA SER A 21 -2.14 0.51 18.00
C SER A 21 -3.04 -0.02 19.12
N ILE A 22 -4.34 -0.27 18.84
CA ILE A 22 -5.31 -0.76 19.83
C ILE A 22 -5.53 -2.27 19.79
N LEU A 23 -4.94 -2.96 18.80
CA LEU A 23 -5.15 -4.40 18.64
C LEU A 23 -4.81 -5.23 19.88
N PRO A 24 -3.76 -4.92 20.68
CA PRO A 24 -3.53 -5.61 21.95
C PRO A 24 -4.71 -5.47 22.93
N SER A 25 -5.32 -4.27 23.03
CA SER A 25 -6.50 -4.03 23.86
C SER A 25 -7.69 -4.86 23.40
N VAL A 26 -7.96 -4.91 22.09
CA VAL A 26 -9.02 -5.73 21.50
C VAL A 26 -8.83 -7.21 21.82
N VAL A 27 -7.62 -7.72 21.59
CA VAL A 27 -7.28 -9.13 21.80
C VAL A 27 -7.42 -9.53 23.26
N GLN A 28 -7.03 -8.65 24.18
CA GLN A 28 -7.17 -8.87 25.61
C GLN A 28 -8.64 -8.93 26.03
N HIS A 29 -9.49 -8.01 25.52
CA HIS A 29 -10.92 -7.97 25.86
C HIS A 29 -11.74 -9.12 25.25
N LEU A 30 -11.32 -9.63 24.09
CA LEU A 30 -12.01 -10.71 23.40
C LEU A 30 -11.38 -12.10 23.62
N ASP A 31 -10.37 -12.18 24.50
CA ASP A 31 -9.58 -13.40 24.78
C ASP A 31 -9.11 -14.11 23.51
N GLY A 32 -8.58 -13.33 22.55
CA GLY A 32 -8.37 -13.75 21.17
C GLY A 32 -6.92 -13.80 20.69
N TRP A 33 -5.92 -14.05 21.57
CA TRP A 33 -4.50 -14.06 21.20
C TRP A 33 -4.16 -14.99 20.03
N ALA A 34 -4.84 -16.14 19.94
CA ALA A 34 -4.65 -17.09 18.84
C ALA A 34 -5.01 -16.49 17.45
N LEU A 35 -5.89 -15.49 17.41
CA LEU A 35 -6.34 -14.83 16.18
C LEU A 35 -5.69 -13.46 15.94
N PHE A 36 -4.70 -13.06 16.75
CA PHE A 36 -3.98 -11.78 16.60
C PHE A 36 -3.43 -11.60 15.18
N GLY A 37 -2.68 -12.59 14.68
CA GLY A 37 -2.13 -12.58 13.32
C GLY A 37 -3.22 -12.54 12.23
N ALA A 38 -4.29 -13.27 12.42
CA ALA A 38 -5.41 -13.27 11.49
C ALA A 38 -6.11 -11.90 11.43
N SER A 39 -6.29 -11.23 12.56
CA SER A 39 -6.94 -9.92 12.62
C SER A 39 -6.14 -8.79 11.96
N SER A 40 -4.83 -8.87 11.99
CA SER A 40 -3.95 -7.92 11.29
C SER A 40 -3.75 -8.25 9.81
N GLY A 41 -3.75 -9.54 9.44
CA GLY A 41 -3.52 -10.01 8.07
C GLY A 41 -4.76 -10.07 7.19
N ALA A 42 -5.94 -10.30 7.78
CA ALA A 42 -7.19 -10.47 7.03
C ALA A 42 -7.50 -9.32 6.06
N PRO A 43 -7.35 -8.02 6.43
CA PRO A 43 -7.60 -6.93 5.50
C PRO A 43 -6.70 -6.97 4.27
N LEU A 44 -5.41 -7.27 4.43
CA LEU A 44 -4.46 -7.35 3.31
C LEU A 44 -4.84 -8.45 2.32
N VAL A 45 -5.23 -9.62 2.83
CA VAL A 45 -5.66 -10.78 2.03
C VAL A 45 -6.91 -10.42 1.23
N THR A 46 -7.94 -9.93 1.89
CA THR A 46 -9.22 -9.61 1.25
C THR A 46 -9.13 -8.38 0.34
N PHE A 47 -8.33 -7.37 0.68
CA PHE A 47 -7.99 -6.24 -0.19
C PHE A 47 -7.39 -6.73 -1.51
N THR A 48 -6.44 -7.65 -1.45
CA THR A 48 -5.78 -8.19 -2.65
C THR A 48 -6.77 -8.95 -3.54
N ILE A 49 -7.62 -9.80 -2.95
CA ILE A 49 -8.66 -10.55 -3.67
C ILE A 49 -9.67 -9.58 -4.31
N ALA A 50 -10.17 -8.64 -3.52
CA ALA A 50 -11.16 -7.68 -3.98
C ALA A 50 -10.62 -6.74 -5.06
N THR A 51 -9.36 -6.28 -4.96
CA THR A 51 -8.70 -5.45 -5.97
C THR A 51 -8.61 -6.16 -7.32
N ALA A 52 -8.32 -7.46 -7.33
CA ALA A 52 -8.26 -8.25 -8.56
C ALA A 52 -9.61 -8.26 -9.32
N TYR A 53 -10.72 -8.15 -8.61
CA TYR A 53 -12.07 -8.10 -9.17
C TYR A 53 -12.57 -6.68 -9.40
N ALA A 54 -12.26 -5.75 -8.49
CA ALA A 54 -12.80 -4.38 -8.44
C ALA A 54 -12.59 -3.61 -9.75
N GLY A 55 -11.43 -3.75 -10.39
CA GLY A 55 -11.12 -3.06 -11.63
C GLY A 55 -12.10 -3.41 -12.76
N GLY A 56 -12.28 -4.69 -13.02
CA GLY A 56 -13.22 -5.15 -14.03
C GLY A 56 -14.68 -4.86 -13.69
N TRP A 57 -15.01 -4.83 -12.41
CA TRP A 57 -16.35 -4.44 -11.94
C TRP A 57 -16.58 -2.94 -12.18
N THR A 58 -15.62 -2.10 -11.82
CA THR A 58 -15.70 -0.64 -12.06
C THR A 58 -15.81 -0.30 -13.53
N ASP A 59 -15.07 -1.00 -14.41
CA ASP A 59 -15.14 -0.81 -15.86
C ASP A 59 -16.50 -1.22 -16.46
N ARG A 60 -17.28 -2.06 -15.76
CA ARG A 60 -18.61 -2.51 -16.24
C ARG A 60 -19.76 -1.64 -15.76
N VAL A 61 -19.77 -1.31 -14.47
CA VAL A 61 -20.93 -0.66 -13.82
C VAL A 61 -20.68 0.80 -13.48
N GLY A 62 -19.48 1.29 -13.76
CA GLY A 62 -19.04 2.64 -13.42
C GLY A 62 -18.56 2.80 -11.97
N PRO A 63 -17.78 3.86 -11.71
CA PRO A 63 -17.16 4.09 -10.41
C PRO A 63 -18.16 4.42 -9.30
N ARG A 64 -19.32 5.00 -9.62
CA ARG A 64 -20.35 5.34 -8.63
C ARG A 64 -20.83 4.11 -7.87
N THR A 65 -21.24 3.07 -8.58
CA THR A 65 -21.79 1.85 -8.00
C THR A 65 -20.77 1.15 -7.12
N VAL A 66 -19.52 1.04 -7.61
CA VAL A 66 -18.43 0.37 -6.90
C VAL A 66 -18.00 1.16 -5.67
N LEU A 67 -17.96 2.50 -5.76
CA LEU A 67 -17.65 3.36 -4.60
C LEU A 67 -18.71 3.21 -3.50
N LEU A 68 -19.98 3.26 -3.85
CA LEU A 68 -21.06 3.10 -2.87
C LEU A 68 -21.06 1.71 -2.25
N ALA A 69 -20.82 0.65 -3.03
CA ALA A 69 -20.66 -0.70 -2.51
C ALA A 69 -19.44 -0.79 -1.56
N GLY A 70 -18.31 -0.18 -1.92
CA GLY A 70 -17.12 -0.13 -1.10
C GLY A 70 -17.34 0.61 0.22
N VAL A 71 -17.97 1.78 0.18
CA VAL A 71 -18.33 2.53 1.40
C VAL A 71 -19.31 1.74 2.26
N SER A 72 -20.30 1.09 1.67
CA SER A 72 -21.25 0.23 2.42
C SER A 72 -20.53 -0.93 3.09
N ALA A 73 -19.63 -1.61 2.38
CA ALA A 73 -18.82 -2.68 2.93
C ALA A 73 -17.91 -2.17 4.07
N PHE A 74 -17.29 -1.01 3.90
CA PHE A 74 -16.48 -0.36 4.93
C PHE A 74 -17.30 -0.02 6.18
N VAL A 75 -18.47 0.61 6.03
CA VAL A 75 -19.38 0.91 7.16
C VAL A 75 -19.77 -0.36 7.89
N LEU A 76 -20.19 -1.40 7.14
CA LEU A 76 -20.55 -2.68 7.73
C LEU A 76 -19.36 -3.34 8.45
N ALA A 77 -18.14 -3.22 7.90
CA ALA A 77 -16.93 -3.70 8.53
C ALA A 77 -16.68 -3.01 9.87
N GLN A 78 -16.79 -1.68 9.92
CA GLN A 78 -16.60 -0.90 11.14
C GLN A 78 -17.65 -1.26 12.21
N VAL A 79 -18.91 -1.39 11.82
CA VAL A 79 -19.99 -1.83 12.72
C VAL A 79 -19.71 -3.24 13.24
N THR A 80 -19.35 -4.17 12.35
CA THR A 80 -19.06 -5.57 12.71
C THR A 80 -17.88 -5.66 13.67
N SER A 81 -16.79 -4.90 13.39
CA SER A 81 -15.60 -4.86 14.26
C SER A 81 -15.91 -4.20 15.60
N GLY A 82 -16.59 -3.04 15.59
CA GLY A 82 -16.88 -2.27 16.80
C GLY A 82 -17.89 -2.95 17.73
N LEU A 83 -18.81 -3.74 17.20
CA LEU A 83 -19.81 -4.50 17.97
C LEU A 83 -19.42 -5.97 18.17
N ALA A 84 -18.20 -6.37 17.81
CA ALA A 84 -17.78 -7.76 17.88
C ALA A 84 -17.91 -8.36 19.30
N PRO A 85 -18.67 -9.46 19.46
CA PRO A 85 -18.77 -10.18 20.71
C PRO A 85 -17.64 -11.22 20.88
N SER A 86 -16.91 -11.54 19.83
CA SER A 86 -15.81 -12.50 19.84
C SER A 86 -14.73 -12.10 18.83
N MET A 87 -13.52 -12.63 19.03
CA MET A 87 -12.40 -12.37 18.13
C MET A 87 -12.65 -12.86 16.69
N GLY A 88 -13.41 -13.94 16.51
CA GLY A 88 -13.80 -14.44 15.18
C GLY A 88 -14.65 -13.43 14.39
N VAL A 89 -15.65 -12.83 15.05
CA VAL A 89 -16.47 -11.77 14.45
C VAL A 89 -15.64 -10.52 14.15
N PHE A 90 -14.70 -10.17 15.04
CA PHE A 90 -13.77 -9.07 14.80
C PHE A 90 -12.92 -9.30 13.55
N VAL A 91 -12.34 -10.50 13.39
CA VAL A 91 -11.56 -10.88 12.19
C VAL A 91 -12.43 -10.83 10.92
N ALA A 92 -13.70 -11.26 10.99
CA ALA A 92 -14.62 -11.12 9.86
C ALA A 92 -14.88 -9.66 9.48
N GLY A 93 -15.04 -8.77 10.47
CA GLY A 93 -15.13 -7.32 10.24
C GLY A 93 -13.86 -6.77 9.59
N ARG A 94 -12.69 -7.18 10.04
CA ARG A 94 -11.39 -6.81 9.45
C ARG A 94 -11.25 -7.29 8.00
N ALA A 95 -11.69 -8.51 7.72
CA ALA A 95 -11.71 -9.04 6.35
C ALA A 95 -12.64 -8.21 5.44
N LEU A 96 -13.80 -7.80 5.96
CA LEU A 96 -14.73 -6.96 5.22
C LEU A 96 -14.19 -5.54 4.97
N SER A 97 -13.40 -4.98 5.91
CA SER A 97 -12.76 -3.66 5.70
C SER A 97 -11.79 -3.67 4.52
N GLY A 98 -10.99 -4.73 4.37
CA GLY A 98 -10.11 -4.88 3.21
C GLY A 98 -10.86 -4.93 1.87
N ILE A 99 -12.04 -5.57 1.83
CA ILE A 99 -12.91 -5.53 0.63
C ILE A 99 -13.39 -4.10 0.37
N GLY A 100 -13.90 -3.42 1.40
CA GLY A 100 -14.37 -2.03 1.30
C GLY A 100 -13.30 -1.09 0.77
N GLU A 101 -12.10 -1.14 1.34
CA GLU A 101 -10.95 -0.32 0.92
C GLU A 101 -10.56 -0.57 -0.54
N ALA A 102 -10.49 -1.82 -0.98
CA ALA A 102 -10.13 -2.16 -2.36
C ALA A 102 -11.12 -1.58 -3.37
N LEU A 103 -12.41 -1.64 -3.05
CA LEU A 103 -13.49 -1.09 -3.89
C LEU A 103 -13.43 0.45 -3.91
N ILE A 104 -13.24 1.08 -2.75
CA ILE A 104 -13.13 2.55 -2.62
C ILE A 104 -11.93 3.03 -3.42
N ASP A 105 -10.74 2.47 -3.20
CA ASP A 105 -9.51 2.89 -3.87
C ASP A 105 -9.66 2.80 -5.39
N THR A 106 -10.09 1.63 -5.90
CA THR A 106 -10.24 1.42 -7.34
C THR A 106 -11.25 2.40 -7.95
N ALA A 107 -12.39 2.59 -7.30
CA ALA A 107 -13.44 3.49 -7.77
C ALA A 107 -13.01 4.96 -7.74
N LEU A 108 -12.25 5.39 -6.72
CA LEU A 108 -11.72 6.76 -6.62
C LEU A 108 -10.74 7.08 -7.75
N TYR A 109 -9.88 6.14 -8.16
CA TYR A 109 -9.00 6.35 -9.31
C TYR A 109 -9.79 6.63 -10.59
N VAL A 110 -10.82 5.82 -10.86
CA VAL A 110 -11.66 6.00 -12.07
C VAL A 110 -12.51 7.26 -11.97
N LEU A 111 -13.07 7.58 -10.80
CA LEU A 111 -13.79 8.82 -10.55
C LEU A 111 -12.93 10.06 -10.87
N ILE A 112 -11.68 10.07 -10.39
CA ILE A 112 -10.72 11.13 -10.67
C ILE A 112 -10.46 11.26 -12.17
N ALA A 113 -10.30 10.12 -12.86
CA ALA A 113 -10.05 10.11 -14.30
C ALA A 113 -11.23 10.63 -15.12
N GLN A 114 -12.48 10.33 -14.71
CA GLN A 114 -13.69 10.75 -15.44
C GLN A 114 -14.09 12.18 -15.17
N VAL A 115 -13.95 12.67 -13.93
CA VAL A 115 -14.54 13.96 -13.51
C VAL A 115 -13.53 15.09 -13.51
N LEU A 116 -12.22 14.78 -13.36
CA LEU A 116 -11.20 15.82 -13.26
C LEU A 116 -10.41 16.01 -14.56
N PRO A 117 -10.23 17.27 -15.00
CA PRO A 117 -9.31 17.59 -16.08
C PRO A 117 -7.87 17.18 -15.70
N ASP A 118 -7.07 16.77 -16.69
CA ASP A 118 -5.72 16.20 -16.50
C ASP A 118 -4.82 17.07 -15.64
N ARG A 119 -4.90 18.40 -15.79
CA ARG A 119 -4.13 19.39 -15.02
C ARG A 119 -4.38 19.33 -13.50
N LEU A 120 -5.52 18.82 -13.05
CA LEU A 120 -5.88 18.73 -11.64
C LEU A 120 -5.59 17.34 -11.04
N ARG A 121 -5.46 16.29 -11.86
CA ARG A 121 -5.23 14.92 -11.37
C ARG A 121 -3.96 14.81 -10.54
N ALA A 122 -2.86 15.43 -10.98
CA ALA A 122 -1.60 15.43 -10.24
C ALA A 122 -1.75 16.07 -8.84
N LYS A 123 -2.52 17.17 -8.72
CA LYS A 123 -2.80 17.81 -7.43
C LYS A 123 -3.62 16.91 -6.51
N VAL A 124 -4.65 16.25 -7.04
CA VAL A 124 -5.49 15.35 -6.25
C VAL A 124 -4.71 14.12 -5.78
N PHE A 125 -3.87 13.50 -6.62
CA PHE A 125 -3.01 12.40 -6.18
C PHE A 125 -1.91 12.85 -5.21
N ALA A 126 -1.45 14.09 -5.28
CA ALA A 126 -0.56 14.65 -4.24
C ALA A 126 -1.29 14.79 -2.89
N THR A 127 -2.58 15.16 -2.90
CA THR A 127 -3.39 15.23 -1.68
C THR A 127 -3.67 13.84 -1.08
N PHE A 128 -3.67 12.77 -1.86
CA PHE A 128 -3.73 11.39 -1.35
C PHE A 128 -2.56 11.07 -0.41
N ALA A 129 -1.33 11.47 -0.79
CA ALA A 129 -0.18 11.30 0.09
C ALA A 129 -0.35 12.09 1.40
N ALA A 130 -0.84 13.34 1.33
CA ALA A 130 -1.14 14.14 2.51
C ALA A 130 -2.23 13.50 3.40
N ALA A 131 -3.24 12.85 2.79
CA ALA A 131 -4.30 12.15 3.51
C ALA A 131 -3.81 10.96 4.35
N TRP A 132 -2.66 10.38 4.01
CA TRP A 132 -2.01 9.32 4.80
C TRP A 132 -1.11 9.86 5.91
N VAL A 133 -0.57 11.09 5.78
CA VAL A 133 0.36 11.67 6.76
C VAL A 133 -0.33 11.94 8.09
N LEU A 134 -1.48 12.60 8.05
CA LEU A 134 -2.22 12.95 9.27
C LEU A 134 -2.60 11.72 10.11
N PRO A 135 -3.21 10.66 9.55
CA PRO A 135 -3.46 9.43 10.26
C PRO A 135 -2.20 8.70 10.71
N SER A 136 -1.11 8.76 9.95
CA SER A 136 0.15 8.12 10.35
C SER A 136 0.78 8.78 11.57
N LEU A 137 0.61 10.10 11.72
CA LEU A 137 1.17 10.87 12.83
C LEU A 137 0.25 10.85 14.06
N LEU A 138 -1.05 11.10 13.86
CA LEU A 138 -2.02 11.29 14.94
C LEU A 138 -2.90 10.06 15.19
N GLY A 139 -2.99 9.14 14.22
CA GLY A 139 -3.88 7.97 14.30
C GLY A 139 -3.66 7.12 15.55
N PRO A 140 -2.44 6.66 15.85
CA PRO A 140 -2.18 5.87 17.04
C PRO A 140 -2.55 6.60 18.34
N SER A 141 -2.19 7.88 18.46
CA SER A 141 -2.50 8.69 19.64
C SER A 141 -4.00 8.95 19.78
N ALA A 142 -4.67 9.27 18.67
CA ALA A 142 -6.12 9.48 18.66
C ALA A 142 -6.88 8.18 19.00
N ALA A 143 -6.43 7.04 18.44
CA ALA A 143 -7.01 5.74 18.76
C ALA A 143 -6.80 5.34 20.21
N GLY A 144 -5.60 5.56 20.75
CA GLY A 144 -5.30 5.31 22.17
C GLY A 144 -6.12 6.21 23.10
N ALA A 145 -6.31 7.48 22.75
CA ALA A 145 -7.18 8.39 23.50
C ALA A 145 -8.66 7.95 23.45
N LEU A 146 -9.15 7.55 22.28
CA LEU A 146 -10.52 7.00 22.14
C LEU A 146 -10.69 5.71 22.94
N ASP A 147 -9.70 4.82 22.90
CA ASP A 147 -9.72 3.57 23.69
C ASP A 147 -9.77 3.88 25.19
N ALA A 148 -8.95 4.80 25.69
CA ALA A 148 -8.92 5.20 27.08
C ALA A 148 -10.22 5.89 27.57
N LEU A 149 -10.86 6.69 26.70
CA LEU A 149 -12.06 7.48 27.06
C LEU A 149 -13.37 6.69 26.89
N ALA A 150 -13.48 5.89 25.85
CA ALA A 150 -14.75 5.25 25.46
C ALA A 150 -14.60 3.76 25.09
N GLY A 151 -13.42 3.20 25.31
CA GLY A 151 -13.08 1.83 25.00
C GLY A 151 -12.75 1.61 23.51
N TRP A 152 -12.08 0.50 23.21
CA TRP A 152 -11.59 0.16 21.88
C TRP A 152 -12.68 0.14 20.78
N ARG A 153 -13.94 -0.12 21.18
CA ARG A 153 -15.09 -0.12 20.25
C ARG A 153 -15.33 1.24 19.60
N ALA A 154 -15.07 2.32 20.34
CA ALA A 154 -15.24 3.69 19.86
C ALA A 154 -14.30 4.01 18.68
N VAL A 155 -13.15 3.35 18.61
CA VAL A 155 -12.19 3.53 17.50
C VAL A 155 -12.74 3.06 16.17
N PHE A 156 -13.65 2.10 16.17
CA PHE A 156 -14.33 1.60 14.97
C PHE A 156 -15.61 2.38 14.66
N VAL A 157 -16.43 2.66 15.67
CA VAL A 157 -17.74 3.31 15.48
C VAL A 157 -17.60 4.82 15.27
N GLY A 158 -16.65 5.47 15.95
CA GLY A 158 -16.45 6.93 15.85
C GLY A 158 -16.22 7.44 14.43
N PRO A 159 -15.33 6.83 13.65
CA PRO A 159 -15.09 7.23 12.26
C PRO A 159 -16.31 7.16 11.33
N LEU A 160 -17.34 6.39 11.68
CA LEU A 160 -18.58 6.32 10.88
C LEU A 160 -19.28 7.67 10.74
N LEU A 161 -19.11 8.57 11.73
CA LEU A 161 -19.66 9.93 11.67
C LEU A 161 -19.05 10.77 10.53
N VAL A 162 -17.84 10.41 10.07
CA VAL A 162 -17.15 11.09 8.98
C VAL A 162 -17.69 10.66 7.60
N VAL A 163 -18.26 9.45 7.49
CA VAL A 163 -18.72 8.90 6.20
C VAL A 163 -19.76 9.78 5.50
N PRO A 164 -20.84 10.26 6.14
CA PRO A 164 -21.78 11.18 5.51
C PRO A 164 -21.12 12.50 5.08
N LEU A 165 -20.19 13.03 5.90
CA LEU A 165 -19.44 14.24 5.60
C LEU A 165 -18.51 14.05 4.39
N ALA A 166 -17.97 12.84 4.20
CA ALA A 166 -17.15 12.49 3.03
C ALA A 166 -18.00 12.35 1.76
N LEU A 167 -19.18 11.71 1.85
CA LEU A 167 -20.05 11.45 0.70
C LEU A 167 -20.78 12.72 0.21
N TRP A 168 -21.11 13.63 1.11
CA TRP A 168 -21.84 14.86 0.75
C TRP A 168 -21.16 15.69 -0.36
N PRO A 169 -19.86 16.03 -0.27
CA PRO A 169 -19.16 16.75 -1.36
C PRO A 169 -18.94 15.90 -2.61
N LEU A 170 -19.10 14.58 -2.54
CA LEU A 170 -18.95 13.69 -3.70
C LEU A 170 -20.25 13.52 -4.50
N ARG A 171 -21.42 13.86 -3.94
CA ARG A 171 -22.73 13.62 -4.57
C ARG A 171 -22.80 14.14 -5.99
N THR A 172 -22.34 15.37 -6.25
CA THR A 172 -22.37 15.99 -7.57
C THR A 172 -21.40 15.30 -8.54
N ALA A 173 -20.21 14.92 -8.08
CA ALA A 173 -19.25 14.19 -8.90
C ALA A 173 -19.81 12.80 -9.27
N LEU A 174 -20.47 12.13 -8.34
CA LEU A 174 -21.07 10.81 -8.57
C LEU A 174 -22.23 10.84 -9.57
N THR A 175 -22.92 11.98 -9.74
CA THR A 175 -23.95 12.10 -10.79
C THR A 175 -23.36 12.38 -12.18
N GLN A 176 -22.12 12.83 -12.26
CA GLN A 176 -21.40 13.09 -13.51
C GLN A 176 -20.65 11.87 -14.06
N THR A 177 -20.58 10.79 -13.29
CA THR A 177 -19.93 9.56 -13.72
C THR A 177 -20.86 8.72 -14.61
N HIS A 178 -20.28 8.15 -15.64
CA HIS A 178 -21.01 7.31 -16.58
C HIS A 178 -20.48 5.86 -16.50
N ALA A 179 -21.38 4.89 -16.62
CA ALA A 179 -20.99 3.54 -16.97
C ALA A 179 -20.52 3.55 -18.44
N PRO A 180 -19.54 2.75 -18.82
CA PRO A 180 -19.14 2.65 -20.23
C PRO A 180 -20.32 2.22 -21.12
N ASP A 181 -20.43 2.83 -22.32
CA ASP A 181 -21.50 2.54 -23.28
C ASP A 181 -21.50 1.07 -23.76
N ALA A 182 -20.35 0.41 -23.70
CA ALA A 182 -20.18 -1.01 -23.98
C ALA A 182 -19.46 -1.69 -22.80
N PRO A 183 -20.19 -2.36 -21.90
CA PRO A 183 -19.57 -3.05 -20.79
C PRO A 183 -18.65 -4.16 -21.27
N ALA A 184 -17.40 -4.16 -20.75
CA ALA A 184 -16.44 -5.22 -21.04
C ALA A 184 -17.04 -6.60 -20.69
N GLN A 185 -16.96 -7.56 -21.61
CA GLN A 185 -17.50 -8.91 -21.38
C GLN A 185 -16.77 -9.61 -20.21
N ASP A 186 -17.54 -10.11 -19.23
CA ASP A 186 -17.01 -10.72 -17.99
C ASP A 186 -16.70 -12.22 -18.15
N ARG A 187 -16.16 -12.64 -19.26
CA ARG A 187 -15.69 -14.04 -19.41
C ARG A 187 -14.55 -14.38 -18.46
N GLU A 188 -13.85 -13.36 -17.93
CA GLU A 188 -12.65 -13.50 -17.09
C GLU A 188 -12.87 -13.24 -15.58
N GLY A 189 -14.05 -12.79 -15.14
CA GLY A 189 -14.24 -12.36 -13.75
C GLY A 189 -13.94 -13.46 -12.72
N ARG A 190 -14.41 -14.70 -12.98
CA ARG A 190 -14.09 -15.85 -12.12
C ARG A 190 -12.62 -16.25 -12.15
N ALA A 191 -11.97 -16.14 -13.32
CA ALA A 191 -10.55 -16.43 -13.46
C ALA A 191 -9.72 -15.37 -12.71
N ARG A 192 -10.08 -14.08 -12.78
CA ARG A 192 -9.45 -13.00 -12.03
C ARG A 192 -9.62 -13.17 -10.52
N LEU A 193 -10.82 -13.55 -10.06
CA LEU A 193 -11.07 -13.81 -8.65
C LEU A 193 -10.22 -14.98 -8.14
N ARG A 194 -10.11 -16.08 -8.90
CA ARG A 194 -9.23 -17.21 -8.55
C ARG A 194 -7.77 -16.80 -8.53
N SER A 195 -7.31 -16.00 -9.50
CA SER A 195 -5.95 -15.49 -9.53
C SER A 195 -5.68 -14.49 -8.39
N GLY A 196 -6.67 -13.67 -8.01
CA GLY A 196 -6.60 -12.80 -6.84
C GLY A 196 -6.49 -13.60 -5.53
N ALA A 197 -7.30 -14.67 -5.39
CA ALA A 197 -7.22 -15.56 -4.24
C ALA A 197 -5.86 -16.30 -4.18
N ALA A 198 -5.35 -16.75 -5.33
CA ALA A 198 -4.02 -17.35 -5.41
C ALA A 198 -2.91 -16.34 -5.04
N LEU A 199 -3.02 -15.10 -5.54
CA LEU A 199 -2.10 -14.02 -5.18
C LEU A 199 -2.11 -13.77 -3.68
N ALA A 200 -3.29 -13.67 -3.08
CA ALA A 200 -3.44 -13.48 -1.63
C ALA A 200 -2.87 -14.66 -0.83
N ALA A 201 -3.08 -15.90 -1.28
CA ALA A 201 -2.47 -17.08 -0.66
C ALA A 201 -0.94 -17.03 -0.74
N GLY A 202 -0.38 -16.58 -1.88
CA GLY A 202 1.06 -16.34 -2.05
C GLY A 202 1.59 -15.29 -1.08
N LEU A 203 0.85 -14.17 -0.88
CA LEU A 203 1.18 -13.14 0.09
C LEU A 203 1.24 -13.70 1.52
N VAL A 204 0.22 -14.46 1.93
CA VAL A 204 0.17 -15.12 3.24
C VAL A 204 1.34 -16.07 3.43
N GLY A 205 1.58 -16.95 2.43
CA GLY A 205 2.67 -17.91 2.45
C GLY A 205 4.06 -17.26 2.53
N MET A 206 4.23 -16.02 2.05
CA MET A 206 5.50 -15.29 2.20
C MET A 206 5.59 -14.53 3.53
N THR A 207 4.51 -13.86 3.94
CA THR A 207 4.58 -12.88 5.03
C THR A 207 4.56 -13.54 6.41
N PHE A 208 3.88 -14.69 6.56
CA PHE A 208 3.65 -15.33 7.86
C PHE A 208 4.54 -16.55 8.15
N THR A 209 5.57 -16.79 7.35
CA THR A 209 6.48 -17.94 7.54
C THR A 209 7.64 -17.66 8.51
N GLY A 210 7.89 -16.41 8.89
CA GLY A 210 9.00 -16.03 9.76
C GLY A 210 9.12 -16.88 11.05
N PRO A 211 8.05 -17.08 11.84
CA PRO A 211 8.10 -17.93 13.03
C PRO A 211 8.45 -19.39 12.74
N LEU A 212 7.97 -19.95 11.61
CA LEU A 212 8.31 -21.32 11.19
C LEU A 212 9.77 -21.45 10.80
N VAL A 213 10.32 -20.42 10.14
CA VAL A 213 11.74 -20.39 9.74
C VAL A 213 12.67 -20.24 10.95
N ALA A 214 12.25 -19.51 11.97
CA ALA A 214 13.00 -19.33 13.21
C ALA A 214 13.11 -20.64 14.03
N ASP A 215 12.09 -21.51 13.99
CA ASP A 215 12.13 -22.81 14.65
C ASP A 215 12.97 -23.83 13.83
N PRO A 216 14.08 -24.35 14.36
CA PRO A 216 14.91 -25.34 13.65
C PRO A 216 14.14 -26.58 13.17
N ARG A 217 13.08 -27.00 13.87
CA ARG A 217 12.27 -28.18 13.52
C ARG A 217 11.33 -27.92 12.36
N MET A 218 10.87 -26.67 12.20
CA MET A 218 9.90 -26.27 11.18
C MET A 218 10.53 -25.46 10.04
N ARG A 219 11.84 -25.19 10.12
CA ARG A 219 12.57 -24.33 9.17
C ARG A 219 12.40 -24.72 7.71
N THR A 220 12.56 -26.01 7.41
CA THR A 220 12.39 -26.55 6.05
C THR A 220 10.97 -26.32 5.52
N LEU A 221 9.97 -26.54 6.36
CA LEU A 221 8.57 -26.26 6.02
C LEU A 221 8.35 -24.76 5.80
N GLY A 222 8.86 -23.90 6.69
CA GLY A 222 8.76 -22.44 6.56
C GLY A 222 9.39 -21.94 5.26
N LEU A 223 10.59 -22.41 4.92
CA LEU A 223 11.26 -22.06 3.66
C LEU A 223 10.52 -22.59 2.43
N ALA A 224 9.99 -23.81 2.49
CA ALA A 224 9.18 -24.37 1.40
C ALA A 224 7.89 -23.55 1.17
N LEU A 225 7.21 -23.17 2.26
CA LEU A 225 6.01 -22.32 2.17
C LEU A 225 6.32 -20.91 1.64
N ALA A 226 7.44 -20.30 2.05
CA ALA A 226 7.87 -19.01 1.53
C ALA A 226 8.19 -19.09 0.03
N GLY A 227 8.91 -20.13 -0.40
CA GLY A 227 9.22 -20.37 -1.82
C GLY A 227 7.98 -20.67 -2.66
N ALA A 228 7.08 -21.52 -2.16
CA ALA A 228 5.80 -21.79 -2.80
C ALA A 228 4.93 -20.53 -2.88
N GLY A 229 4.89 -19.72 -1.80
CA GLY A 229 4.20 -18.45 -1.75
C GLY A 229 4.71 -17.46 -2.81
N LEU A 230 6.04 -17.33 -2.93
CA LEU A 230 6.66 -16.49 -3.98
C LEU A 230 6.31 -16.98 -5.38
N LEU A 231 6.39 -18.28 -5.65
CA LEU A 231 6.04 -18.86 -6.94
C LEU A 231 4.58 -18.59 -7.29
N VAL A 232 3.66 -18.84 -6.36
CA VAL A 232 2.23 -18.58 -6.54
C VAL A 232 1.97 -17.10 -6.79
N LEU A 233 2.63 -16.21 -6.04
CA LEU A 233 2.53 -14.76 -6.20
C LEU A 233 2.98 -14.33 -7.61
N LEU A 234 4.10 -14.83 -8.11
CA LEU A 234 4.61 -14.51 -9.44
C LEU A 234 3.70 -15.05 -10.55
N LEU A 235 3.22 -16.29 -10.43
CA LEU A 235 2.33 -16.91 -11.41
C LEU A 235 0.94 -16.24 -11.44
N ALA A 236 0.36 -15.96 -10.28
CA ALA A 236 -0.92 -15.27 -10.19
C ALA A 236 -0.81 -13.81 -10.64
N GLY A 237 0.26 -13.12 -10.23
CA GLY A 237 0.56 -11.75 -10.65
C GLY A 237 0.69 -11.62 -12.16
N SER A 238 1.38 -12.54 -12.82
CA SER A 238 1.54 -12.52 -14.29
C SER A 238 0.21 -12.61 -15.06
N ARG A 239 -0.83 -13.18 -14.45
CA ARG A 239 -2.18 -13.28 -15.04
C ARG A 239 -3.06 -12.06 -14.76
N LEU A 240 -2.78 -11.32 -13.69
CA LEU A 240 -3.57 -10.17 -13.25
C LEU A 240 -3.03 -8.85 -13.78
N LEU A 241 -1.70 -8.76 -13.99
CA LEU A 241 -1.05 -7.57 -14.49
C LEU A 241 -1.10 -7.51 -16.01
N PRO A 242 -1.01 -6.30 -16.62
CA PRO A 242 -0.97 -6.14 -18.06
C PRO A 242 0.14 -6.96 -18.71
N SER A 243 -0.12 -7.54 -19.88
CA SER A 243 0.87 -8.31 -20.63
C SER A 243 2.10 -7.46 -20.96
N GLY A 244 3.30 -8.01 -20.69
CA GLY A 244 4.55 -7.30 -20.86
C GLY A 244 5.01 -6.49 -19.63
N THR A 245 4.31 -6.56 -18.49
CA THR A 245 4.74 -5.91 -17.24
C THR A 245 6.10 -6.45 -16.78
N ALA A 246 6.32 -7.76 -16.80
CA ALA A 246 7.59 -8.37 -16.39
C ALA A 246 8.76 -8.01 -17.34
N THR A 247 8.48 -7.75 -18.63
CA THR A 247 9.49 -7.35 -19.63
C THR A 247 9.63 -5.84 -19.79
N LEU A 248 8.95 -5.04 -18.96
CA LEU A 248 8.94 -3.57 -19.05
C LEU A 248 8.58 -3.07 -20.46
N ARG A 249 7.58 -3.70 -21.10
CA ARG A 249 7.09 -3.23 -22.39
C ARG A 249 6.62 -1.79 -22.27
N THR A 250 6.96 -0.95 -23.26
CA THR A 250 6.66 0.48 -23.26
C THR A 250 5.17 0.79 -23.06
N GLY A 251 4.87 1.87 -22.34
CA GLY A 251 3.51 2.32 -22.04
C GLY A 251 2.97 1.77 -20.71
N LEU A 252 1.70 1.42 -20.67
CA LEU A 252 0.99 0.97 -19.46
C LEU A 252 1.70 -0.16 -18.69
N PRO A 253 2.23 -1.23 -19.34
CA PRO A 253 2.93 -2.29 -18.64
C PRO A 253 4.14 -1.80 -17.84
N SER A 254 4.92 -0.85 -18.41
CA SER A 254 6.07 -0.30 -17.69
C SER A 254 5.68 0.60 -16.52
N VAL A 255 4.54 1.30 -16.59
CA VAL A 255 4.02 2.07 -15.44
C VAL A 255 3.69 1.14 -14.28
N VAL A 256 3.00 0.04 -14.56
CA VAL A 256 2.66 -0.97 -13.54
C VAL A 256 3.90 -1.66 -12.98
N ALA A 257 4.88 -2.00 -13.84
CA ALA A 257 6.16 -2.55 -13.39
C ALA A 257 6.94 -1.58 -12.50
N LEU A 258 7.00 -0.29 -12.86
CA LEU A 258 7.66 0.73 -12.06
C LEU A 258 6.94 0.97 -10.73
N ARG A 259 5.62 0.77 -10.65
CA ARG A 259 4.91 0.77 -9.36
C ARG A 259 5.39 -0.37 -8.46
N PHE A 260 5.53 -1.58 -9.00
CA PHE A 260 6.11 -2.71 -8.26
C PHE A 260 7.53 -2.39 -7.78
N VAL A 261 8.40 -1.88 -8.67
CA VAL A 261 9.78 -1.46 -8.36
C VAL A 261 9.79 -0.41 -7.23
N THR A 262 8.92 0.60 -7.30
CA THR A 262 8.77 1.63 -6.26
C THR A 262 8.40 1.01 -4.91
N SER A 263 7.42 0.10 -4.93
CA SER A 263 6.93 -0.53 -3.70
C SER A 263 7.98 -1.45 -3.06
N VAL A 264 8.75 -2.17 -3.87
CA VAL A 264 9.92 -2.95 -3.40
C VAL A 264 10.95 -2.03 -2.76
N ALA A 265 11.40 -1.01 -3.50
CA ALA A 265 12.52 -0.16 -3.10
C ALA A 265 12.23 0.70 -1.87
N PHE A 266 11.01 1.18 -1.71
CA PHE A 266 10.66 2.12 -0.66
C PHE A 266 9.78 1.50 0.42
N THR A 267 8.57 1.02 0.06
CA THR A 267 7.59 0.61 1.07
C THR A 267 7.95 -0.73 1.70
N GLY A 268 8.37 -1.70 0.88
CA GLY A 268 8.70 -3.04 1.36
C GLY A 268 10.00 -3.05 2.18
N ILE A 269 11.08 -2.57 1.60
CA ILE A 269 12.40 -2.54 2.27
C ILE A 269 12.41 -1.51 3.39
N GLY A 270 11.85 -0.30 3.17
CA GLY A 270 11.73 0.73 4.19
C GLY A 270 10.90 0.29 5.40
N GLY A 271 9.94 -0.62 5.20
CA GLY A 271 9.18 -1.24 6.28
C GLY A 271 10.02 -2.08 7.26
N LEU A 272 11.22 -2.48 6.88
CA LEU A 272 12.17 -3.19 7.75
C LEU A 272 13.00 -2.26 8.65
N ILE A 273 13.01 -0.93 8.39
CA ILE A 273 13.81 0.04 9.16
C ILE A 273 13.47 0.03 10.64
N PRO A 274 12.19 0.05 11.08
CA PRO A 274 11.89 -0.02 12.51
C PRO A 274 12.42 -1.30 13.17
N LEU A 275 12.32 -2.44 12.49
CA LEU A 275 12.85 -3.70 12.98
C LEU A 275 14.39 -3.65 13.10
N MET A 276 15.05 -3.08 12.10
CA MET A 276 16.49 -2.84 12.14
C MET A 276 16.88 -2.00 13.36
N LEU A 277 16.22 -0.85 13.56
CA LEU A 277 16.53 0.05 14.68
C LEU A 277 16.37 -0.62 16.05
N VAL A 278 15.35 -1.46 16.22
CA VAL A 278 15.17 -2.23 17.46
C VAL A 278 16.31 -3.24 17.65
N GLN A 279 16.67 -3.98 16.60
CA GLN A 279 17.62 -5.09 16.73
C GLN A 279 19.09 -4.66 16.71
N THR A 280 19.44 -3.59 15.98
CA THR A 280 20.83 -3.15 15.84
C THR A 280 21.19 -2.01 16.80
N HIS A 281 20.24 -1.14 17.13
CA HIS A 281 20.46 0.05 17.96
C HIS A 281 19.77 -0.01 19.33
N GLY A 282 19.04 -1.10 19.63
CA GLY A 282 18.35 -1.27 20.91
C GLY A 282 17.24 -0.25 21.18
N LEU A 283 16.70 0.42 20.13
CA LEU A 283 15.64 1.40 20.32
C LEU A 283 14.33 0.73 20.73
N GLY A 284 13.59 1.37 21.62
CA GLY A 284 12.25 0.92 21.95
C GLY A 284 11.32 0.94 20.73
N PRO A 285 10.37 -0.01 20.59
CA PRO A 285 9.49 -0.12 19.43
C PRO A 285 8.74 1.17 19.06
N ALA A 286 8.33 1.95 20.06
CA ALA A 286 7.65 3.23 19.86
C ALA A 286 8.55 4.26 19.15
N LEU A 287 9.80 4.39 19.58
CA LEU A 287 10.76 5.33 18.99
C LEU A 287 11.20 4.87 17.59
N ALA A 288 11.42 3.58 17.43
CA ALA A 288 11.70 2.98 16.11
C ALA A 288 10.54 3.21 15.13
N GLY A 289 9.29 3.05 15.58
CA GLY A 289 8.10 3.37 14.78
C GLY A 289 7.95 4.86 14.46
N ALA A 290 8.30 5.75 15.40
CA ALA A 290 8.25 7.21 15.20
C ALA A 290 9.17 7.69 14.06
N SER A 291 10.26 6.95 13.74
CA SER A 291 11.12 7.25 12.58
C SER A 291 10.34 7.26 11.26
N MET A 292 9.24 6.52 11.16
CA MET A 292 8.37 6.50 9.99
C MET A 292 7.52 7.77 9.82
N SER A 293 7.28 8.53 10.89
CA SER A 293 6.50 9.78 10.82
C SER A 293 7.24 10.86 10.03
N VAL A 294 8.57 10.96 10.20
CA VAL A 294 9.42 11.86 9.40
C VAL A 294 9.35 11.51 7.92
N THR A 295 9.39 10.22 7.63
CA THR A 295 9.27 9.67 6.27
C THR A 295 7.94 10.08 5.62
N GLY A 296 6.83 9.96 6.35
CA GLY A 296 5.50 10.36 5.88
C GLY A 296 5.40 11.85 5.54
N THR A 297 5.99 12.70 6.37
CA THR A 297 6.01 14.16 6.17
C THR A 297 6.75 14.54 4.88
N LEU A 298 7.95 13.98 4.66
CA LEU A 298 8.72 14.26 3.46
C LEU A 298 8.11 13.65 2.20
N TRP A 299 7.41 12.54 2.32
CA TRP A 299 6.58 12.02 1.23
C TRP A 299 5.51 13.03 0.82
N ALA A 300 4.80 13.65 1.77
CA ALA A 300 3.81 14.69 1.45
C ALA A 300 4.45 15.93 0.80
N VAL A 301 5.63 16.37 1.29
CA VAL A 301 6.40 17.46 0.67
C VAL A 301 6.76 17.12 -0.77
N GLY A 302 7.27 15.92 -1.05
CA GLY A 302 7.57 15.46 -2.41
C GLY A 302 6.34 15.43 -3.32
N SER A 303 5.19 14.99 -2.80
CA SER A 303 3.93 14.99 -3.54
C SER A 303 3.43 16.40 -3.84
N TRP A 304 3.58 17.33 -2.89
CA TRP A 304 3.28 18.73 -3.09
C TRP A 304 4.20 19.35 -4.15
N LEU A 305 5.52 19.13 -4.05
CA LEU A 305 6.49 19.59 -5.05
C LEU A 305 6.14 19.08 -6.45
N ASN A 306 5.79 17.78 -6.57
CA ASN A 306 5.35 17.20 -7.84
C ASN A 306 4.10 17.87 -8.42
N SER A 307 3.22 18.41 -7.59
CA SER A 307 2.00 19.11 -8.02
C SER A 307 2.24 20.55 -8.49
N THR A 308 3.44 21.12 -8.28
CA THR A 308 3.77 22.49 -8.66
C THR A 308 3.84 22.65 -10.19
N HIS A 309 3.55 23.85 -10.66
CA HIS A 309 3.59 24.17 -12.09
C HIS A 309 4.98 23.93 -12.72
N TRP A 310 6.06 24.17 -11.97
CA TRP A 310 7.41 23.91 -12.42
C TRP A 310 7.66 22.41 -12.65
N ALA A 311 7.31 21.56 -11.68
CA ALA A 311 7.50 20.12 -11.81
C ALA A 311 6.64 19.54 -12.95
N GLN A 312 5.43 20.05 -13.16
CA GLN A 312 4.53 19.60 -14.21
C GLN A 312 5.01 19.97 -15.64
N ARG A 313 5.94 20.92 -15.79
CA ARG A 313 6.62 21.22 -17.08
C ARG A 313 7.62 20.11 -17.46
N LEU A 314 8.14 19.37 -16.49
CA LEU A 314 9.06 18.27 -16.75
C LEU A 314 8.31 17.06 -17.29
N ARG A 315 8.94 16.32 -18.21
CA ARG A 315 8.41 15.05 -18.72
C ARG A 315 8.20 14.06 -17.57
N PRO A 316 7.13 13.26 -17.58
CA PRO A 316 6.90 12.25 -16.52
C PRO A 316 8.10 11.31 -16.32
N SER A 317 8.76 10.89 -17.40
CA SER A 317 9.96 10.05 -17.34
C SER A 317 11.14 10.74 -16.61
N THR A 318 11.30 12.05 -16.74
CA THR A 318 12.33 12.83 -16.03
C THR A 318 12.01 12.89 -14.54
N ARG A 319 10.76 13.16 -14.17
CA ARG A 319 10.28 13.15 -12.77
C ARG A 319 10.48 11.80 -12.11
N LEU A 320 10.12 10.72 -12.80
CA LEU A 320 10.33 9.35 -12.30
C LEU A 320 11.81 9.02 -12.16
N ARG A 321 12.64 9.40 -13.14
CA ARG A 321 14.09 9.17 -13.05
C ARG A 321 14.69 9.89 -11.84
N ALA A 322 14.36 11.16 -11.65
CA ALA A 322 14.82 11.93 -10.49
C ALA A 322 14.33 11.32 -9.17
N SER A 323 13.07 10.90 -9.11
CA SER A 323 12.49 10.28 -7.92
C SER A 323 13.16 8.96 -7.55
N PHE A 324 13.45 8.10 -8.52
CA PHE A 324 14.17 6.85 -8.28
C PHE A 324 15.64 7.07 -7.88
N LEU A 325 16.30 8.10 -8.43
CA LEU A 325 17.65 8.48 -7.98
C LEU A 325 17.64 8.97 -6.53
N LEU A 326 16.64 9.78 -6.13
CA LEU A 326 16.48 10.18 -4.73
C LEU A 326 16.24 8.97 -3.81
N MET A 327 15.47 7.97 -4.25
CA MET A 327 15.28 6.74 -3.50
C MET A 327 16.56 5.93 -3.38
N ALA A 328 17.34 5.80 -4.47
CA ALA A 328 18.60 5.08 -4.47
C ALA A 328 19.64 5.74 -3.55
N LEU A 329 19.78 7.07 -3.63
CA LEU A 329 20.66 7.83 -2.74
C LEU A 329 20.20 7.77 -1.28
N GLY A 330 18.89 7.93 -1.06
CA GLY A 330 18.32 7.89 0.28
C GLY A 330 18.48 6.53 0.97
N SER A 331 18.51 5.43 0.22
CA SER A 331 18.75 4.09 0.77
C SER A 331 20.14 3.89 1.36
N LEU A 332 21.13 4.73 1.00
CA LEU A 332 22.44 4.72 1.62
C LEU A 332 22.37 5.05 3.12
N GLY A 333 21.41 5.87 3.55
CA GLY A 333 21.24 6.21 4.96
C GLY A 333 21.04 4.99 5.85
N PRO A 334 19.98 4.18 5.65
CA PRO A 334 19.77 2.96 6.40
C PRO A 334 20.90 1.92 6.22
N VAL A 335 21.56 1.86 5.04
CA VAL A 335 22.72 0.97 4.82
C VAL A 335 23.85 1.33 5.78
N LEU A 336 24.26 2.59 5.78
CA LEU A 336 25.36 3.06 6.61
C LEU A 336 25.01 3.05 8.11
N LEU A 337 23.73 3.25 8.44
CA LEU A 337 23.22 3.13 9.79
C LEU A 337 23.28 1.67 10.30
N ALA A 338 22.88 0.71 9.47
CA ALA A 338 22.92 -0.71 9.82
C ALA A 338 24.36 -1.25 10.01
N LEU A 339 25.37 -0.57 9.42
CA LEU A 339 26.80 -0.86 9.55
C LEU A 339 27.49 -0.01 10.63
N ASP A 340 26.78 0.77 11.42
CA ASP A 340 27.31 1.71 12.42
C ASP A 340 28.30 2.75 11.86
N HIS A 341 28.19 3.07 10.56
CA HIS A 341 29.03 4.08 9.91
C HIS A 341 28.42 5.49 9.99
N LEU A 342 27.15 5.60 10.32
CA LEU A 342 26.43 6.86 10.52
C LEU A 342 25.61 6.83 11.81
N GLY A 343 25.52 7.97 12.49
CA GLY A 343 24.61 8.15 13.59
C GLY A 343 23.14 8.16 13.13
N LEU A 344 22.23 7.86 14.06
CA LEU A 344 20.79 7.71 13.83
C LEU A 344 20.18 8.87 13.03
N LEU A 345 20.43 10.11 13.45
CA LEU A 345 19.87 11.30 12.78
C LEU A 345 20.36 11.43 11.34
N ALA A 346 21.66 11.23 11.09
CA ALA A 346 22.22 11.34 9.75
C ALA A 346 21.69 10.25 8.82
N GLY A 347 21.61 9.00 9.31
CA GLY A 347 21.05 7.88 8.55
C GLY A 347 19.58 8.06 8.19
N LEU A 348 18.76 8.51 9.14
CA LEU A 348 17.34 8.80 8.90
C LEU A 348 17.13 10.04 8.04
N SER A 349 17.99 11.06 8.12
CA SER A 349 17.94 12.25 7.25
C SER A 349 18.24 11.90 5.79
N LEU A 350 19.16 10.99 5.54
CA LEU A 350 19.40 10.47 4.18
C LEU A 350 18.18 9.67 3.69
N TRP A 351 17.60 8.81 4.53
CA TRP A 351 16.38 8.08 4.17
C TRP A 351 15.20 9.02 3.84
N ALA A 352 15.18 10.19 4.43
CA ALA A 352 14.19 11.23 4.13
C ALA A 352 14.21 11.67 2.66
N LEU A 353 15.38 11.61 1.98
CA LEU A 353 15.47 11.84 0.53
C LEU A 353 14.71 10.78 -0.27
N ALA A 354 14.73 9.53 0.18
CA ALA A 354 13.94 8.47 -0.45
C ALA A 354 12.44 8.74 -0.31
N ALA A 355 12.01 9.26 0.83
CA ALA A 355 10.61 9.65 1.04
C ALA A 355 10.18 10.81 0.13
N LEU A 356 11.04 11.81 -0.05
CA LEU A 356 10.82 12.88 -1.02
C LEU A 356 10.66 12.32 -2.44
N GLY A 357 11.56 11.40 -2.83
CA GLY A 357 11.47 10.67 -4.09
C GLY A 357 10.15 9.92 -4.25
N MET A 358 9.70 9.19 -3.21
CA MET A 358 8.40 8.49 -3.19
C MET A 358 7.23 9.46 -3.41
N GLY A 359 7.31 10.66 -2.80
CA GLY A 359 6.32 11.72 -2.97
C GLY A 359 6.16 12.19 -4.42
N VAL A 360 7.24 12.28 -5.18
CA VAL A 360 7.20 12.59 -6.61
C VAL A 360 6.73 11.39 -7.43
N ASN A 361 7.20 10.21 -7.09
CA ASN A 361 6.99 8.97 -7.85
C ASN A 361 5.52 8.54 -7.85
N SER A 362 4.93 8.38 -6.67
CA SER A 362 3.61 7.78 -6.52
C SER A 362 2.51 8.52 -7.28
N PRO A 363 2.34 9.87 -7.16
CA PRO A 363 1.34 10.59 -7.94
C PRO A 363 1.63 10.57 -9.45
N THR A 364 2.91 10.58 -9.84
CA THR A 364 3.29 10.52 -11.27
C THR A 364 2.82 9.20 -11.88
N LEU A 365 3.10 8.06 -11.26
CA LEU A 365 2.64 6.75 -11.75
C LEU A 365 1.11 6.64 -11.74
N SER A 366 0.43 7.22 -10.73
CA SER A 366 -1.03 7.22 -10.63
C SER A 366 -1.70 8.03 -11.75
N VAL A 367 -1.10 9.13 -12.17
CA VAL A 367 -1.58 9.91 -13.33
C VAL A 367 -1.30 9.17 -14.64
N GLU A 368 -0.09 8.64 -14.82
CA GLU A 368 0.31 7.98 -16.06
C GLU A 368 -0.48 6.69 -16.32
N VAL A 369 -0.81 5.92 -15.29
CA VAL A 369 -1.62 4.70 -15.47
C VAL A 369 -3.00 5.01 -16.05
N LEU A 370 -3.62 6.12 -15.61
CA LEU A 370 -4.93 6.55 -16.11
C LEU A 370 -4.84 7.21 -17.48
N ALA A 371 -3.75 7.94 -17.76
CA ALA A 371 -3.52 8.60 -19.04
C ALA A 371 -3.23 7.60 -20.19
N LEU A 372 -2.58 6.49 -19.88
CA LEU A 372 -2.22 5.45 -20.86
C LEU A 372 -3.27 4.36 -21.00
N ALA A 373 -4.19 4.23 -20.06
CA ALA A 373 -5.27 3.25 -20.13
C ALA A 373 -6.43 3.78 -21.00
N PRO A 374 -7.00 2.93 -21.89
CA PRO A 374 -8.25 3.24 -22.55
C PRO A 374 -9.34 3.54 -21.52
N SER A 375 -10.27 4.46 -21.83
CA SER A 375 -11.34 4.84 -20.90
C SER A 375 -12.17 3.67 -20.39
N ALA A 376 -12.37 2.64 -21.24
CA ALA A 376 -13.09 1.41 -20.89
C ALA A 376 -12.30 0.45 -19.95
N GLU A 377 -10.99 0.69 -19.71
CA GLU A 377 -10.11 -0.19 -18.93
C GLU A 377 -9.41 0.52 -17.77
N GLN A 378 -9.83 1.72 -17.43
CA GLN A 378 -9.22 2.52 -16.36
C GLN A 378 -9.33 1.85 -14.98
N GLY A 379 -10.43 1.14 -14.71
CA GLY A 379 -10.59 0.36 -13.49
C GLY A 379 -9.61 -0.82 -13.40
N ARG A 380 -9.42 -1.54 -14.51
CA ARG A 380 -8.42 -2.63 -14.58
C ARG A 380 -7.00 -2.11 -14.41
N ALA A 381 -6.70 -0.95 -14.99
CA ALA A 381 -5.39 -0.32 -14.87
C ALA A 381 -5.12 0.17 -13.44
N ALA A 382 -6.10 0.78 -12.79
CA ALA A 382 -6.03 1.17 -11.38
C ALA A 382 -5.84 -0.05 -10.45
N ALA A 383 -6.61 -1.12 -10.67
CA ALA A 383 -6.47 -2.36 -9.92
C ALA A 383 -5.07 -3.00 -10.12
N ALA A 384 -4.54 -3.01 -11.36
CA ALA A 384 -3.20 -3.51 -11.63
C ALA A 384 -2.12 -2.71 -10.88
N LEU A 385 -2.30 -1.38 -10.76
CA LEU A 385 -1.41 -0.54 -9.95
C LEU A 385 -1.45 -0.91 -8.45
N GLY A 386 -2.65 -1.15 -7.91
CA GLY A 386 -2.84 -1.61 -6.53
C GLY A 386 -2.21 -2.97 -6.27
N LEU A 387 -2.45 -3.94 -7.17
CA LEU A 387 -1.85 -5.28 -7.08
C LEU A 387 -0.32 -5.23 -7.16
N ALA A 388 0.24 -4.43 -8.08
CA ALA A 388 1.68 -4.22 -8.16
C ALA A 388 2.25 -3.63 -6.86
N THR A 389 1.50 -2.73 -6.19
CA THR A 389 1.87 -2.19 -4.87
C THR A 389 1.89 -3.30 -3.82
N SER A 390 0.82 -4.08 -3.71
CA SER A 390 0.72 -5.17 -2.71
C SER A 390 1.82 -6.22 -2.89
N MET A 391 2.08 -6.64 -4.13
CA MET A 391 3.18 -7.57 -4.45
C MET A 391 4.55 -6.98 -4.11
N GLY A 392 4.77 -5.70 -4.46
CA GLY A 392 6.04 -5.02 -4.23
C GLY A 392 6.33 -4.74 -2.75
N VAL A 393 5.32 -4.70 -1.89
CA VAL A 393 5.48 -4.64 -0.43
C VAL A 393 5.75 -6.03 0.14
N ALA A 394 4.94 -7.02 -0.28
CA ALA A 394 4.98 -8.35 0.32
C ALA A 394 6.27 -9.13 0.03
N VAL A 395 6.82 -8.99 -1.18
CA VAL A 395 8.05 -9.71 -1.57
C VAL A 395 9.23 -9.34 -0.66
N PRO A 396 9.62 -8.07 -0.49
CA PRO A 396 10.76 -7.75 0.38
C PRO A 396 10.44 -7.92 1.87
N THR A 397 9.21 -7.68 2.33
CA THR A 397 8.86 -7.90 3.73
C THR A 397 8.87 -9.39 4.10
N GLY A 398 8.36 -10.26 3.23
CA GLY A 398 8.37 -11.69 3.43
C GLY A 398 9.77 -12.29 3.33
N LEU A 399 10.51 -11.99 2.26
CA LEU A 399 11.89 -12.46 2.10
C LEU A 399 12.81 -11.85 3.16
N GLY A 400 12.71 -10.54 3.42
CA GLY A 400 13.49 -9.85 4.42
C GLY A 400 13.26 -10.41 5.82
N GLY A 401 12.00 -10.61 6.20
CA GLY A 401 11.63 -11.25 7.47
C GLY A 401 12.17 -12.68 7.60
N THR A 402 12.10 -13.45 6.51
CA THR A 402 12.67 -14.81 6.45
C THR A 402 14.19 -14.79 6.62
N VAL A 403 14.89 -13.91 5.92
CA VAL A 403 16.36 -13.79 6.01
C VAL A 403 16.78 -13.33 7.40
N VAL A 404 16.09 -12.36 7.99
CA VAL A 404 16.36 -11.89 9.36
C VAL A 404 16.12 -13.01 10.38
N ALA A 405 15.07 -13.83 10.20
CA ALA A 405 14.77 -14.96 11.09
C ALA A 405 15.84 -16.07 11.06
N LEU A 406 16.65 -16.15 10.00
CA LEU A 406 17.76 -17.11 9.87
C LEU A 406 19.07 -16.62 10.50
N GLN A 407 19.18 -15.35 10.87
CA GLN A 407 20.44 -14.73 11.29
C GLN A 407 20.66 -14.78 12.82
N GLY A 408 21.92 -14.87 13.20
CA GLY A 408 22.34 -14.65 14.59
C GLY A 408 22.61 -13.17 14.88
N ALA A 409 22.78 -12.82 16.15
CA ALA A 409 22.97 -11.44 16.59
C ALA A 409 24.16 -10.73 15.91
N SER A 410 25.29 -11.44 15.67
CA SER A 410 26.51 -10.88 15.07
C SER A 410 26.39 -10.56 13.58
N THR A 411 25.42 -11.14 12.86
CA THR A 411 25.25 -10.99 11.42
C THR A 411 24.07 -10.10 11.05
N ILE A 412 23.33 -9.61 12.03
CA ILE A 412 22.05 -8.92 11.81
C ILE A 412 22.24 -7.56 11.14
N GLY A 413 23.21 -6.76 11.54
CA GLY A 413 23.53 -5.47 10.93
C GLY A 413 23.88 -5.59 9.45
N PRO A 414 24.91 -6.41 9.08
CA PRO A 414 25.22 -6.69 7.67
C PRO A 414 24.04 -7.20 6.85
N THR A 415 23.16 -8.01 7.46
CA THR A 415 21.94 -8.51 6.79
C THR A 415 20.98 -7.38 6.45
N PHE A 416 20.69 -6.47 7.38
CA PHE A 416 19.88 -5.30 7.09
C PHE A 416 20.55 -4.40 6.04
N ALA A 417 21.86 -4.18 6.13
CA ALA A 417 22.60 -3.43 5.13
C ALA A 417 22.46 -4.01 3.72
N ALA A 418 22.55 -5.33 3.59
CA ALA A 418 22.36 -6.01 2.30
C ALA A 418 20.91 -5.83 1.76
N LEU A 419 19.89 -5.96 2.62
CA LEU A 419 18.49 -5.74 2.24
C LEU A 419 18.23 -4.29 1.82
N MET A 420 18.78 -3.31 2.54
CA MET A 420 18.65 -1.89 2.20
C MET A 420 19.40 -1.55 0.90
N THR A 421 20.58 -2.16 0.68
CA THR A 421 21.35 -2.03 -0.57
C THR A 421 20.54 -2.58 -1.74
N LEU A 422 19.87 -3.72 -1.58
CA LEU A 422 18.98 -4.26 -2.61
C LEU A 422 17.88 -3.26 -2.97
N GLY A 423 17.28 -2.55 -2.00
CA GLY A 423 16.32 -1.49 -2.26
C GLY A 423 16.90 -0.35 -3.09
N GLY A 424 18.11 0.09 -2.78
CA GLY A 424 18.83 1.10 -3.54
C GLY A 424 19.12 0.66 -4.98
N VAL A 425 19.55 -0.59 -5.18
CA VAL A 425 19.80 -1.18 -6.52
C VAL A 425 18.49 -1.26 -7.31
N VAL A 426 17.40 -1.70 -6.69
CA VAL A 426 16.09 -1.76 -7.33
C VAL A 426 15.60 -0.36 -7.70
N ALA A 427 15.84 0.65 -6.87
CA ALA A 427 15.52 2.04 -7.21
C ALA A 427 16.40 2.55 -8.38
N ALA A 428 17.70 2.26 -8.39
CA ALA A 428 18.58 2.63 -9.51
C ALA A 428 18.12 1.98 -10.83
N PHE A 429 17.71 0.72 -10.79
CA PHE A 429 17.08 0.06 -11.93
C PHE A 429 15.80 0.77 -12.39
N GLY A 430 14.95 1.22 -11.46
CA GLY A 430 13.77 2.04 -11.75
C GLY A 430 14.11 3.32 -12.49
N ALA A 431 15.21 3.99 -12.11
CA ALA A 431 15.68 5.20 -12.80
C ALA A 431 16.06 4.94 -14.26
N LEU A 432 16.73 3.82 -14.54
CA LEU A 432 17.07 3.40 -15.90
C LEU A 432 15.83 3.06 -16.72
N ALA A 433 14.86 2.38 -16.10
CA ALA A 433 13.63 1.94 -16.75
C ALA A 433 12.60 3.07 -16.94
N ALA A 434 12.73 4.21 -16.24
CA ALA A 434 11.77 5.32 -16.25
C ALA A 434 11.46 5.89 -17.65
N GLY A 435 12.37 5.76 -18.60
CA GLY A 435 12.16 6.19 -19.99
C GLY A 435 11.13 5.35 -20.77
N ARG A 436 10.80 4.13 -20.28
CA ARG A 436 9.90 3.20 -20.98
C ARG A 436 8.40 3.51 -20.79
N ILE A 437 8.05 4.46 -19.92
CA ILE A 437 6.64 4.87 -19.73
C ILE A 437 6.09 5.60 -20.95
N SER A 438 6.93 6.32 -21.71
CA SER A 438 6.51 7.04 -22.91
C SER A 438 6.66 6.14 -24.14
N PRO A 439 5.66 6.01 -25.01
CA PRO A 439 5.86 5.40 -26.31
C PRO A 439 7.00 6.14 -27.01
N ARG A 440 7.94 5.41 -27.60
CA ARG A 440 8.91 6.03 -28.50
C ARG A 440 8.12 6.71 -29.61
N ARG A 441 8.16 8.06 -29.68
CA ARG A 441 7.71 8.81 -30.85
C ARG A 441 8.69 8.59 -31.99
#